data_534e631d56a7a2b88093887c2a826662
#
_entry.id   534e631d56a7a2b88093887c2a826662
#
_cell.length_a   1.000
_cell.length_b   1.000
_cell.length_c   1.000
_cell.angle_alpha   90.00
_cell.angle_beta   90.00
_cell.angle_gamma   90.00
#
_symmetry.space_group_name_H-M   'P 1'
#
loop_
_entity.id
_entity.type
_entity.pdbx_description
1 polymer ?
#
loop_
_entity_poly.entity_id
_entity_poly.type
_entity_poly.pdbx_seq_one_letter_code
_entity_poly.pdbx_strand_id
1 'polypeptide(L)'
;MPRNRTPFRGWKVVNAGILIQFIQSALIMQAMGSYLVVLERQFGWSKSVLSAAFSVNRFESALLGPLQGWMLDRYGPKRIARIGSFFLIIGFVWFSRIQNLWEFFASFLFIAIGAGLSGFLTVTVAIVRWFERRRARALATGSLGFAAGGLAVPVVVWSMNTNGWRSTASVSGVMAGIAVYFFARYLDGYPSDYGETVDGMPPEEVAEAPVAEGLTSIHFTAKEAIRTRAFWMISLGHMSALFVVGAVMAHLALFLTSERGYSLQQASFVGAALPIMQIVGMTIGGALGDKVNKRLIASVAMFGHAGGILVLAFTQSGWMIGVFVVLHGLAWGARGPLMQALRADYFGASSFGFIMGLSSLIVMLGTVLGPIIAGVLADLTGSYRLGFIVLAVLAALGMMFFVLATPPSPPKRGFTPSID
;
A
#
# COMPACT_ATOMS: atom_id res chain seq x y z
N MET A 1 -20.77 -10.29 37.84
CA MET A 1 -21.54 -9.52 36.87
C MET A 1 -20.73 -9.40 35.58
N PRO A 2 -21.21 -9.80 34.42
CA PRO A 2 -20.46 -9.61 33.19
C PRO A 2 -20.33 -8.09 32.93
N ARG A 3 -19.11 -7.55 33.05
CA ARG A 3 -18.80 -6.18 32.62
C ARG A 3 -19.21 -6.07 31.17
N ASN A 4 -20.15 -5.18 30.85
CA ASN A 4 -20.42 -4.71 29.49
C ASN A 4 -19.11 -4.15 28.92
N ARG A 5 -18.31 -5.01 28.30
CA ARG A 5 -17.07 -4.58 27.62
C ARG A 5 -17.50 -3.83 26.38
N THR A 6 -17.37 -2.51 26.39
CA THR A 6 -17.44 -1.73 25.15
C THR A 6 -16.46 -2.35 24.13
N PRO A 7 -16.87 -2.55 22.89
CA PRO A 7 -15.98 -3.16 21.89
C PRO A 7 -14.71 -2.32 21.74
N PHE A 8 -13.56 -2.98 21.74
CA PHE A 8 -12.23 -2.37 21.63
C PHE A 8 -12.16 -1.37 20.47
N ARG A 9 -11.78 -0.14 20.81
CA ARG A 9 -11.79 1.01 19.89
C ARG A 9 -10.83 0.82 18.69
N GLY A 10 -9.76 0.04 18.84
CA GLY A 10 -8.83 -0.26 17.77
C GLY A 10 -9.50 -0.80 16.51
N TRP A 11 -10.58 -1.58 16.62
CA TRP A 11 -11.32 -2.03 15.44
C TRP A 11 -12.12 -0.91 14.76
N LYS A 12 -12.50 0.16 15.48
CA LYS A 12 -13.08 1.36 14.86
C LYS A 12 -12.03 2.10 14.01
N VAL A 13 -10.77 2.10 14.46
CA VAL A 13 -9.64 2.64 13.67
C VAL A 13 -9.46 1.84 12.38
N VAL A 14 -9.48 0.51 12.46
CA VAL A 14 -9.38 -0.38 11.28
C VAL A 14 -10.53 -0.13 10.31
N ASN A 15 -11.78 -0.09 10.81
CA ASN A 15 -12.96 0.13 9.96
C ASN A 15 -12.94 1.51 9.28
N ALA A 16 -12.53 2.56 9.99
CA ALA A 16 -12.32 3.87 9.39
C ALA A 16 -11.24 3.82 8.30
N GLY A 17 -10.15 3.08 8.56
CA GLY A 17 -9.08 2.82 7.59
C GLY A 17 -9.58 2.11 6.33
N ILE A 18 -10.43 1.08 6.46
CA ILE A 18 -11.07 0.39 5.33
C ILE A 18 -11.84 1.38 4.46
N LEU A 19 -12.68 2.21 5.08
CA LEU A 19 -13.52 3.15 4.35
C LEU A 19 -12.70 4.24 3.65
N ILE A 20 -11.70 4.80 4.31
CA ILE A 20 -10.81 5.79 3.72
C ILE A 20 -10.05 5.19 2.54
N GLN A 21 -9.46 4.00 2.69
CA GLN A 21 -8.72 3.34 1.62
C GLN A 21 -9.63 2.90 0.46
N PHE A 22 -10.86 2.47 0.74
CA PHE A 22 -11.87 2.17 -0.27
C PHE A 22 -12.18 3.39 -1.14
N ILE A 23 -12.50 4.53 -0.50
CA ILE A 23 -12.83 5.78 -1.20
C ILE A 23 -11.65 6.23 -2.08
N GLN A 24 -10.44 6.21 -1.54
CA GLN A 24 -9.25 6.65 -2.29
C GLN A 24 -8.89 5.70 -3.43
N SER A 25 -8.97 4.39 -3.19
CA SER A 25 -8.75 3.41 -4.25
C SER A 25 -9.78 3.56 -5.36
N ALA A 26 -11.05 3.68 -5.01
CA ALA A 26 -12.15 3.83 -5.97
C ALA A 26 -11.95 5.04 -6.88
N LEU A 27 -11.72 6.22 -6.31
CA LEU A 27 -11.75 7.48 -7.05
C LEU A 27 -10.40 7.84 -7.68
N ILE A 28 -9.29 7.55 -7.00
CA ILE A 28 -7.97 8.05 -7.40
C ILE A 28 -7.16 6.98 -8.12
N MET A 29 -7.17 5.74 -7.61
CA MET A 29 -6.36 4.68 -8.23
C MET A 29 -7.07 3.98 -9.39
N GLN A 30 -8.36 3.71 -9.23
CA GLN A 30 -9.10 2.84 -10.16
C GLN A 30 -9.94 3.63 -11.18
N ALA A 31 -10.71 4.64 -10.75
CA ALA A 31 -11.57 5.41 -11.66
C ALA A 31 -10.81 6.46 -12.48
N MET A 32 -9.60 6.86 -12.07
CA MET A 32 -8.85 7.90 -12.77
C MET A 32 -8.56 7.55 -14.23
N GLY A 33 -8.32 6.27 -14.52
CA GLY A 33 -8.18 5.81 -15.93
C GLY A 33 -9.39 6.16 -16.80
N SER A 34 -10.61 6.06 -16.25
CA SER A 34 -11.84 6.44 -16.97
C SER A 34 -11.93 7.94 -17.21
N TYR A 35 -11.49 8.77 -16.27
CA TYR A 35 -11.39 10.22 -16.49
C TYR A 35 -10.41 10.55 -17.61
N LEU A 36 -9.24 9.88 -17.67
CA LEU A 36 -8.26 10.15 -18.74
C LEU A 36 -8.82 9.87 -20.14
N VAL A 37 -9.64 8.84 -20.31
CA VAL A 37 -10.31 8.54 -21.60
C VAL A 37 -11.25 9.68 -22.02
N VAL A 38 -11.97 10.25 -21.04
CA VAL A 38 -12.88 11.38 -21.33
C VAL A 38 -12.10 12.65 -21.64
N LEU A 39 -11.00 12.92 -20.91
CA LEU A 39 -10.13 14.06 -21.15
C LEU A 39 -9.43 13.99 -22.51
N GLU A 40 -8.94 12.80 -22.92
CA GLU A 40 -8.39 12.57 -24.26
C GLU A 40 -9.40 12.97 -25.34
N ARG A 41 -10.65 12.51 -25.21
CA ARG A 41 -11.72 12.81 -26.18
C ARG A 41 -12.11 14.29 -26.21
N GLN A 42 -12.16 14.94 -25.06
CA GLN A 42 -12.65 16.31 -24.93
C GLN A 42 -11.60 17.36 -25.32
N PHE A 43 -10.35 17.15 -24.92
CA PHE A 43 -9.28 18.14 -25.09
C PHE A 43 -8.27 17.76 -26.16
N GLY A 44 -8.31 16.52 -26.69
CA GLY A 44 -7.34 16.03 -27.68
C GLY A 44 -5.93 15.85 -27.11
N TRP A 45 -5.78 15.78 -25.77
CA TRP A 45 -4.45 15.60 -25.17
C TRP A 45 -3.92 14.18 -25.43
N SER A 46 -2.63 14.09 -25.70
CA SER A 46 -2.01 12.80 -25.99
C SER A 46 -2.02 11.88 -24.76
N LYS A 47 -2.11 10.57 -25.01
CA LYS A 47 -2.06 9.54 -23.96
C LYS A 47 -0.80 9.64 -23.12
N SER A 48 0.33 9.99 -23.74
CA SER A 48 1.62 10.17 -23.06
C SER A 48 1.55 11.29 -22.03
N VAL A 49 0.98 12.44 -22.39
CA VAL A 49 0.82 13.59 -21.48
C VAL A 49 -0.13 13.24 -20.34
N LEU A 50 -1.27 12.61 -20.63
CA LEU A 50 -2.21 12.18 -19.60
C LEU A 50 -1.58 11.14 -18.63
N SER A 51 -0.80 10.19 -19.18
CA SER A 51 -0.10 9.19 -18.38
C SER A 51 1.01 9.80 -17.51
N ALA A 52 1.60 10.93 -17.92
CA ALA A 52 2.60 11.63 -17.13
C ALA A 52 2.05 12.09 -15.76
N ALA A 53 0.75 12.37 -15.63
CA ALA A 53 0.13 12.71 -14.37
C ALA A 53 0.24 11.58 -13.33
N PHE A 54 0.12 10.31 -13.75
CA PHE A 54 0.36 9.17 -12.85
C PHE A 54 1.82 9.09 -12.40
N SER A 55 2.75 9.44 -13.28
CA SER A 55 4.17 9.51 -12.92
C SER A 55 4.44 10.61 -11.91
N VAL A 56 3.79 11.76 -12.03
CA VAL A 56 3.85 12.85 -11.03
C VAL A 56 3.34 12.39 -9.67
N ASN A 57 2.22 11.66 -9.63
CA ASN A 57 1.68 11.12 -8.38
C ASN A 57 2.66 10.14 -7.70
N ARG A 58 3.26 9.24 -8.48
CA ARG A 58 4.25 8.29 -7.95
C ARG A 58 5.51 8.98 -7.46
N PHE A 59 5.99 9.98 -8.19
CA PHE A 59 7.16 10.77 -7.80
C PHE A 59 6.89 11.60 -6.55
N GLU A 60 5.72 12.25 -6.47
CA GLU A 60 5.26 12.98 -5.29
C GLU A 60 5.22 12.06 -4.06
N SER A 61 4.56 10.90 -4.17
CA SER A 61 4.44 9.95 -3.06
C SER A 61 5.78 9.42 -2.58
N ALA A 62 6.76 9.23 -3.50
CA ALA A 62 8.11 8.84 -3.14
C ALA A 62 8.83 9.96 -2.40
N LEU A 63 8.84 11.16 -2.95
CA LEU A 63 9.61 12.30 -2.42
C LEU A 63 9.02 12.82 -1.10
N LEU A 64 7.68 12.91 -1.01
CA LEU A 64 7.00 13.40 0.18
C LEU A 64 6.79 12.33 1.27
N GLY A 65 7.05 11.06 0.97
CA GLY A 65 6.88 9.96 1.94
C GLY A 65 7.59 10.20 3.28
N PRO A 66 8.87 10.55 3.33
CA PRO A 66 9.56 10.87 4.58
C PRO A 66 8.98 12.08 5.30
N LEU A 67 8.66 13.16 4.57
CA LEU A 67 8.05 14.36 5.14
C LEU A 67 6.68 14.04 5.74
N GLN A 68 5.85 13.33 5.00
CA GLN A 68 4.54 12.86 5.47
C GLN A 68 4.67 11.97 6.71
N GLY A 69 5.62 11.03 6.69
CA GLY A 69 5.88 10.16 7.84
C GLY A 69 6.28 10.94 9.08
N TRP A 70 7.16 11.93 8.95
CA TRP A 70 7.53 12.83 10.03
C TRP A 70 6.32 13.65 10.55
N MET A 71 5.50 14.16 9.64
CA MET A 71 4.29 14.90 10.02
C MET A 71 3.30 14.01 10.78
N LEU A 72 3.15 12.75 10.38
CA LEU A 72 2.28 11.77 11.05
C LEU A 72 2.77 11.45 12.46
N ASP A 73 4.08 11.26 12.64
CA ASP A 73 4.66 11.00 13.96
C ASP A 73 4.50 12.20 14.89
N ARG A 74 4.70 13.43 14.36
CA ARG A 74 4.65 14.67 15.15
C ARG A 74 3.24 15.18 15.43
N TYR A 75 2.37 15.20 14.43
CA TYR A 75 1.03 15.83 14.54
C TYR A 75 -0.12 14.84 14.66
N GLY A 76 0.17 13.56 14.45
CA GLY A 76 -0.79 12.46 14.53
C GLY A 76 -1.64 12.26 13.28
N PRO A 77 -2.12 11.02 13.05
CA PRO A 77 -2.84 10.62 11.82
C PRO A 77 -4.14 11.41 11.60
N LYS A 78 -4.90 11.70 12.66
CA LYS A 78 -6.17 12.43 12.59
C LYS A 78 -6.03 13.81 11.97
N ARG A 79 -5.05 14.60 12.45
CA ARG A 79 -4.84 15.96 11.94
C ARG A 79 -4.40 15.95 10.49
N ILE A 80 -3.44 15.07 10.17
CA ILE A 80 -2.89 14.95 8.83
C ILE A 80 -3.95 14.47 7.84
N ALA A 81 -4.78 13.47 8.20
CA ALA A 81 -5.88 13.01 7.36
C ALA A 81 -6.91 14.12 7.09
N ARG A 82 -7.23 14.95 8.09
CA ARG A 82 -8.13 16.09 7.91
C ARG A 82 -7.56 17.16 6.98
N ILE A 83 -6.27 17.48 7.10
CA ILE A 83 -5.60 18.36 6.14
C ILE A 83 -5.67 17.75 4.73
N GLY A 84 -5.35 16.45 4.59
CA GLY A 84 -5.47 15.74 3.31
C GLY A 84 -6.86 15.79 2.71
N SER A 85 -7.93 15.73 3.53
CA SER A 85 -9.31 15.81 3.06
C SER A 85 -9.64 17.17 2.41
N PHE A 86 -9.10 18.28 2.91
CA PHE A 86 -9.24 19.59 2.28
C PHE A 86 -8.54 19.65 0.92
N PHE A 87 -7.33 19.10 0.83
CA PHE A 87 -6.60 18.99 -0.44
C PHE A 87 -7.38 18.15 -1.46
N LEU A 88 -8.02 17.05 -1.03
CA LEU A 88 -8.88 16.25 -1.90
C LEU A 88 -10.06 17.06 -2.44
N ILE A 89 -10.78 17.77 -1.58
CA ILE A 89 -11.93 18.61 -2.01
C ILE A 89 -11.47 19.65 -3.01
N ILE A 90 -10.45 20.43 -2.67
CA ILE A 90 -9.92 21.49 -3.54
C ILE A 90 -9.45 20.89 -4.86
N GLY A 91 -8.67 19.82 -4.81
CA GLY A 91 -8.11 19.15 -5.98
C GLY A 91 -9.20 18.65 -6.93
N PHE A 92 -10.21 17.94 -6.44
CA PHE A 92 -11.30 17.43 -7.28
C PHE A 92 -12.24 18.52 -7.81
N VAL A 93 -12.55 19.54 -7.00
CA VAL A 93 -13.34 20.71 -7.45
C VAL A 93 -12.59 21.47 -8.54
N TRP A 94 -11.27 21.65 -8.39
CA TRP A 94 -10.44 22.26 -9.42
C TRP A 94 -10.36 21.38 -10.66
N PHE A 95 -10.07 20.08 -10.49
CA PHE A 95 -10.06 19.10 -11.56
C PHE A 95 -11.37 19.11 -12.39
N SER A 96 -12.52 19.28 -11.74
CA SER A 96 -13.81 19.36 -12.44
C SER A 96 -13.95 20.60 -13.34
N ARG A 97 -13.10 21.62 -13.18
CA ARG A 97 -13.16 22.91 -13.89
C ARG A 97 -12.00 23.15 -14.83
N ILE A 98 -11.10 22.19 -15.00
CA ILE A 98 -9.91 22.35 -15.85
C ILE A 98 -10.27 22.72 -17.27
N GLN A 99 -9.43 23.57 -17.88
CA GLN A 99 -9.55 24.04 -19.25
C GLN A 99 -8.28 23.76 -20.07
N ASN A 100 -7.14 23.59 -19.38
CA ASN A 100 -5.83 23.42 -20.00
C ASN A 100 -4.97 22.40 -19.21
N LEU A 101 -3.85 22.00 -19.81
CA LEU A 101 -2.92 21.03 -19.23
C LEU A 101 -2.32 21.47 -17.91
N TRP A 102 -2.04 22.75 -17.74
CA TRP A 102 -1.47 23.25 -16.50
C TRP A 102 -2.45 23.04 -15.33
N GLU A 103 -3.71 23.42 -15.50
CA GLU A 103 -4.75 23.20 -14.50
C GLU A 103 -4.96 21.70 -14.21
N PHE A 104 -4.86 20.86 -15.24
CA PHE A 104 -4.92 19.40 -15.07
C PHE A 104 -3.81 18.91 -14.15
N PHE A 105 -2.54 19.23 -14.42
CA PHE A 105 -1.43 18.79 -13.59
C PHE A 105 -1.49 19.38 -12.17
N ALA A 106 -1.83 20.66 -12.03
CA ALA A 106 -1.93 21.32 -10.76
C ALA A 106 -3.06 20.72 -9.90
N SER A 107 -4.26 20.55 -10.45
CA SER A 107 -5.38 19.92 -9.73
C SER A 107 -5.07 18.47 -9.34
N PHE A 108 -4.41 17.73 -10.25
CA PHE A 108 -4.00 16.36 -10.00
C PHE A 108 -2.95 16.26 -8.87
N LEU A 109 -2.02 17.21 -8.80
CA LEU A 109 -1.05 17.31 -7.70
C LEU A 109 -1.77 17.56 -6.35
N PHE A 110 -2.80 18.43 -6.31
CA PHE A 110 -3.60 18.64 -5.11
C PHE A 110 -4.33 17.36 -4.68
N ILE A 111 -4.90 16.62 -5.63
CA ILE A 111 -5.51 15.31 -5.36
C ILE A 111 -4.47 14.34 -4.82
N ALA A 112 -3.28 14.27 -5.42
CA ALA A 112 -2.19 13.39 -4.99
C ALA A 112 -1.72 13.69 -3.56
N ILE A 113 -1.46 14.98 -3.25
CA ILE A 113 -1.10 15.40 -1.88
C ILE A 113 -2.21 15.03 -0.89
N GLY A 114 -3.47 15.30 -1.24
CA GLY A 114 -4.61 14.96 -0.41
C GLY A 114 -4.72 13.46 -0.14
N ALA A 115 -4.53 12.64 -1.17
CA ALA A 115 -4.51 11.18 -1.08
C ALA A 115 -3.32 10.68 -0.25
N GLY A 116 -2.13 11.21 -0.47
CA GLY A 116 -0.95 10.91 0.32
C GLY A 116 -1.21 11.17 1.80
N LEU A 117 -1.56 12.39 2.16
CA LEU A 117 -1.77 12.81 3.56
C LEU A 117 -2.89 12.06 4.28
N SER A 118 -3.93 11.58 3.60
CA SER A 118 -5.06 10.89 4.23
C SER A 118 -5.13 9.40 3.97
N GLY A 119 -4.23 8.86 3.15
CA GLY A 119 -4.32 7.51 2.63
C GLY A 119 -3.56 6.44 3.40
N PHE A 120 -2.90 5.59 2.62
CA PHE A 120 -2.32 4.34 3.08
C PHE A 120 -1.36 4.50 4.28
N LEU A 121 -0.39 5.43 4.21
CA LEU A 121 0.58 5.60 5.29
C LEU A 121 -0.10 6.10 6.57
N THR A 122 -1.02 7.05 6.46
CA THR A 122 -1.77 7.62 7.58
C THR A 122 -2.62 6.57 8.31
N VAL A 123 -3.33 5.74 7.55
CA VAL A 123 -4.11 4.62 8.10
C VAL A 123 -3.20 3.59 8.75
N THR A 124 -2.08 3.25 8.11
CA THR A 124 -1.10 2.30 8.62
C THR A 124 -0.52 2.75 9.96
N VAL A 125 -0.09 4.02 10.06
CA VAL A 125 0.42 4.61 11.32
C VAL A 125 -0.64 4.54 12.43
N ALA A 126 -1.89 4.87 12.11
CA ALA A 126 -2.99 4.78 13.08
C ALA A 126 -3.18 3.35 13.58
N ILE A 127 -3.24 2.35 12.70
CA ILE A 127 -3.42 0.94 13.09
C ILE A 127 -2.23 0.44 13.93
N VAL A 128 -1.00 0.78 13.55
CA VAL A 128 0.22 0.35 14.28
C VAL A 128 0.25 0.84 15.72
N ARG A 129 -0.35 1.99 16.02
CA ARG A 129 -0.46 2.54 17.39
C ARG A 129 -1.42 1.75 18.29
N TRP A 130 -2.42 1.09 17.71
CA TRP A 130 -3.49 0.38 18.43
C TRP A 130 -3.26 -1.13 18.57
N PHE A 131 -2.42 -1.71 17.69
CA PHE A 131 -2.23 -3.15 17.62
C PHE A 131 -0.75 -3.54 17.68
N GLU A 132 -0.46 -4.58 18.46
CA GLU A 132 0.85 -5.19 18.58
C GLU A 132 0.78 -6.69 18.28
N ARG A 133 0.07 -7.47 19.08
CA ARG A 133 -0.10 -8.93 18.87
C ARG A 133 -0.96 -9.26 17.65
N ARG A 134 -1.99 -8.44 17.39
CA ARG A 134 -2.92 -8.62 16.26
C ARG A 134 -2.61 -7.68 15.09
N ARG A 135 -1.39 -7.16 15.03
CA ARG A 135 -0.97 -6.12 14.08
C ARG A 135 -1.08 -6.57 12.64
N ALA A 136 -0.61 -7.79 12.32
CA ALA A 136 -0.66 -8.30 10.96
C ALA A 136 -2.12 -8.44 10.48
N ARG A 137 -2.99 -8.99 11.32
CA ARG A 137 -4.42 -9.11 11.04
C ARG A 137 -5.09 -7.75 10.87
N ALA A 138 -4.82 -6.80 11.76
CA ALA A 138 -5.41 -5.47 11.71
C ALA A 138 -5.00 -4.70 10.43
N LEU A 139 -3.72 -4.75 10.05
CA LEU A 139 -3.20 -4.15 8.83
C LEU A 139 -3.76 -4.83 7.57
N ALA A 140 -3.84 -6.16 7.56
CA ALA A 140 -4.43 -6.91 6.47
C ALA A 140 -5.91 -6.55 6.27
N THR A 141 -6.69 -6.52 7.36
CA THR A 141 -8.09 -6.12 7.34
C THR A 141 -8.27 -4.68 6.85
N GLY A 142 -7.46 -3.74 7.35
CA GLY A 142 -7.45 -2.35 6.90
C GLY A 142 -7.18 -2.21 5.39
N SER A 143 -6.30 -3.05 4.85
CA SER A 143 -5.92 -3.03 3.43
C SER A 143 -7.00 -3.59 2.50
N LEU A 144 -8.00 -4.32 3.01
CA LEU A 144 -9.11 -4.83 2.19
C LEU A 144 -9.90 -3.69 1.52
N GLY A 145 -9.99 -2.53 2.17
CA GLY A 145 -10.63 -1.36 1.58
C GLY A 145 -9.98 -0.95 0.26
N PHE A 146 -8.65 -0.98 0.21
CA PHE A 146 -7.91 -0.65 -1.02
C PHE A 146 -8.22 -1.64 -2.16
N ALA A 147 -8.24 -2.93 -1.87
CA ALA A 147 -8.56 -3.96 -2.86
C ALA A 147 -10.02 -3.86 -3.34
N ALA A 148 -10.96 -3.56 -2.44
CA ALA A 148 -12.39 -3.44 -2.75
C ALA A 148 -12.74 -2.18 -3.55
N GLY A 149 -11.88 -1.15 -3.57
CA GLY A 149 -12.18 0.12 -4.26
C GLY A 149 -12.50 -0.03 -5.75
N GLY A 150 -11.91 -1.02 -6.41
CA GLY A 150 -12.21 -1.33 -7.81
C GLY A 150 -13.68 -1.65 -8.10
N LEU A 151 -14.42 -2.18 -7.10
CA LEU A 151 -15.84 -2.51 -7.23
C LEU A 151 -16.73 -1.27 -7.41
N ALA A 152 -16.26 -0.09 -7.03
CA ALA A 152 -17.00 1.16 -7.17
C ALA A 152 -16.81 1.82 -8.56
N VAL A 153 -15.84 1.38 -9.37
CA VAL A 153 -15.56 1.98 -10.69
C VAL A 153 -16.77 2.00 -11.60
N PRO A 154 -17.57 0.92 -11.73
CA PRO A 154 -18.77 0.95 -12.57
C PRO A 154 -19.76 2.05 -12.16
N VAL A 155 -19.90 2.32 -10.85
CA VAL A 155 -20.79 3.38 -10.35
C VAL A 155 -20.26 4.76 -10.73
N VAL A 156 -18.94 4.98 -10.64
CA VAL A 156 -18.31 6.24 -11.06
C VAL A 156 -18.49 6.45 -12.57
N VAL A 157 -18.24 5.43 -13.38
CA VAL A 157 -18.40 5.49 -14.83
C VAL A 157 -19.87 5.71 -15.22
N TRP A 158 -20.81 5.04 -14.56
CA TRP A 158 -22.24 5.30 -14.77
C TRP A 158 -22.60 6.77 -14.48
N SER A 159 -22.11 7.32 -13.36
CA SER A 159 -22.32 8.73 -13.02
C SER A 159 -21.69 9.67 -14.07
N MET A 160 -20.50 9.35 -14.58
CA MET A 160 -19.84 10.13 -15.64
C MET A 160 -20.68 10.16 -16.95
N ASN A 161 -21.30 9.03 -17.28
CA ASN A 161 -22.12 8.93 -18.50
C ASN A 161 -23.48 9.64 -18.36
N THR A 162 -24.07 9.68 -17.14
CA THR A 162 -25.37 10.27 -16.89
C THR A 162 -25.32 11.76 -16.55
N ASN A 163 -24.38 12.16 -15.69
CA ASN A 163 -24.28 13.51 -15.14
C ASN A 163 -23.09 14.32 -15.71
N GLY A 164 -22.30 13.69 -16.59
CA GLY A 164 -21.04 14.25 -17.08
C GLY A 164 -19.89 14.13 -16.09
N TRP A 165 -18.68 14.05 -16.60
CA TRP A 165 -17.48 13.81 -15.79
C TRP A 165 -17.15 14.96 -14.82
N ARG A 166 -17.46 16.22 -15.20
CA ARG A 166 -17.20 17.41 -14.37
C ARG A 166 -18.03 17.37 -13.08
N SER A 167 -19.33 17.11 -13.21
CA SER A 167 -20.23 16.98 -12.06
C SER A 167 -19.84 15.77 -11.21
N THR A 168 -19.54 14.63 -11.84
CA THR A 168 -19.10 13.42 -11.14
C THR A 168 -17.81 13.66 -10.36
N ALA A 169 -16.79 14.30 -10.95
CA ALA A 169 -15.54 14.63 -10.26
C ALA A 169 -15.78 15.55 -9.06
N SER A 170 -16.53 16.65 -9.26
CA SER A 170 -16.80 17.61 -8.19
C SER A 170 -17.57 16.97 -7.03
N VAL A 171 -18.69 16.31 -7.31
CA VAL A 171 -19.54 15.70 -6.27
C VAL A 171 -18.82 14.57 -5.56
N SER A 172 -18.22 13.63 -6.31
CA SER A 172 -17.51 12.50 -5.69
C SER A 172 -16.30 12.96 -4.87
N GLY A 173 -15.57 13.97 -5.33
CA GLY A 173 -14.44 14.53 -4.61
C GLY A 173 -14.84 15.24 -3.30
N VAL A 174 -15.92 16.03 -3.34
CA VAL A 174 -16.47 16.68 -2.13
C VAL A 174 -16.96 15.62 -1.14
N MET A 175 -17.74 14.63 -1.61
CA MET A 175 -18.23 13.54 -0.77
C MET A 175 -17.06 12.74 -0.17
N ALA A 176 -16.05 12.43 -0.96
CA ALA A 176 -14.85 11.73 -0.50
C ALA A 176 -14.12 12.52 0.58
N GLY A 177 -13.88 13.81 0.36
CA GLY A 177 -13.22 14.67 1.34
C GLY A 177 -14.02 14.79 2.64
N ILE A 178 -15.34 14.98 2.57
CA ILE A 178 -16.23 15.00 3.75
C ILE A 178 -16.17 13.66 4.49
N ALA A 179 -16.26 12.54 3.76
CA ALA A 179 -16.19 11.21 4.36
C ALA A 179 -14.82 10.96 5.03
N VAL A 180 -13.72 11.30 4.36
CA VAL A 180 -12.36 11.20 4.93
C VAL A 180 -12.24 12.06 6.19
N TYR A 181 -12.70 13.31 6.16
CA TYR A 181 -12.69 14.21 7.33
C TYR A 181 -13.46 13.61 8.52
N PHE A 182 -14.64 13.04 8.23
CA PHE A 182 -15.48 12.41 9.25
C PHE A 182 -14.84 11.13 9.81
N PHE A 183 -14.34 10.24 8.95
CA PHE A 183 -13.72 9.00 9.41
C PHE A 183 -12.37 9.22 10.07
N ALA A 184 -11.63 10.29 9.71
CA ALA A 184 -10.38 10.68 10.35
C ALA A 184 -10.51 10.89 11.87
N ARG A 185 -11.71 11.16 12.39
CA ARG A 185 -11.94 11.26 13.85
C ARG A 185 -11.60 9.97 14.61
N TYR A 186 -11.64 8.83 13.93
CA TYR A 186 -11.30 7.54 14.51
C TYR A 186 -9.80 7.19 14.39
N LEU A 187 -9.05 7.89 13.54
CA LEU A 187 -7.59 7.73 13.38
C LEU A 187 -6.82 8.47 14.48
N ASP A 188 -7.38 8.53 15.68
CA ASP A 188 -6.88 9.38 16.76
C ASP A 188 -6.08 8.60 17.80
N GLY A 189 -5.10 9.28 18.37
CA GLY A 189 -4.45 8.96 19.64
C GLY A 189 -3.77 7.60 19.74
N TYR A 190 -3.47 7.32 20.96
CA TYR A 190 -3.00 6.01 21.45
C TYR A 190 -4.11 5.38 22.30
N PRO A 191 -4.12 4.05 22.50
CA PRO A 191 -5.08 3.39 23.39
C PRO A 191 -5.13 4.01 24.78
N SER A 192 -3.97 4.41 25.33
CA SER A 192 -3.84 5.08 26.63
C SER A 192 -4.67 6.36 26.76
N ASP A 193 -4.85 7.12 25.68
CA ASP A 193 -5.63 8.38 25.67
C ASP A 193 -7.12 8.13 25.94
N TYR A 194 -7.55 6.88 25.83
CA TYR A 194 -8.92 6.41 26.01
C TYR A 194 -9.08 5.44 27.18
N GLY A 195 -8.04 5.28 28.01
CA GLY A 195 -8.01 4.29 29.10
C GLY A 195 -8.04 2.84 28.62
N GLU A 196 -7.68 2.61 27.35
CA GLU A 196 -7.56 1.27 26.77
C GLU A 196 -6.08 0.87 26.67
N THR A 197 -5.82 -0.42 26.61
CA THR A 197 -4.50 -1.00 26.36
C THR A 197 -4.36 -1.40 24.90
N VAL A 198 -3.13 -1.56 24.44
CA VAL A 198 -2.84 -2.10 23.11
C VAL A 198 -3.53 -3.48 22.95
N ASP A 199 -4.10 -3.75 21.78
CA ASP A 199 -4.91 -4.95 21.50
C ASP A 199 -6.18 -5.09 22.36
N GLY A 200 -6.51 -4.13 23.25
CA GLY A 200 -7.65 -4.19 24.17
C GLY A 200 -7.52 -5.28 25.24
N MET A 201 -6.30 -5.64 25.59
CA MET A 201 -6.03 -6.63 26.63
C MET A 201 -6.22 -6.03 28.03
N PRO A 202 -6.66 -6.82 29.04
CA PRO A 202 -6.66 -6.37 30.43
C PRO A 202 -5.24 -5.97 30.87
N PRO A 203 -5.08 -4.93 31.73
CA PRO A 203 -3.78 -4.51 32.23
C PRO A 203 -2.98 -5.65 32.90
N GLU A 204 -3.66 -6.56 33.56
CA GLU A 204 -3.10 -7.75 34.23
C GLU A 204 -2.45 -8.70 33.19
N GLU A 205 -3.14 -8.97 32.07
CA GLU A 205 -2.60 -9.78 30.99
C GLU A 205 -1.43 -9.11 30.25
N VAL A 206 -1.36 -7.78 30.27
CA VAL A 206 -0.22 -7.03 29.71
C VAL A 206 1.01 -7.17 30.60
N ALA A 207 0.83 -7.17 31.93
CA ALA A 207 1.91 -7.30 32.90
C ALA A 207 2.47 -8.73 32.98
N GLU A 208 1.62 -9.76 32.80
CA GLU A 208 1.99 -11.18 32.87
C GLU A 208 2.39 -11.76 31.51
N ALA A 209 2.17 -11.01 30.42
CA ALA A 209 2.49 -11.49 29.08
C ALA A 209 4.01 -11.78 29.00
N PRO A 210 4.41 -13.03 28.69
CA PRO A 210 5.80 -13.27 28.39
C PRO A 210 6.20 -12.28 27.29
N VAL A 211 7.23 -11.51 27.60
CA VAL A 211 7.87 -10.62 26.62
C VAL A 211 8.31 -11.54 25.50
N ALA A 212 7.49 -11.65 24.45
CA ALA A 212 7.90 -12.38 23.26
C ALA A 212 9.24 -11.76 22.83
N GLU A 213 10.27 -12.57 22.76
CA GLU A 213 11.63 -12.13 22.48
C GLU A 213 11.60 -11.14 21.29
N GLY A 214 11.81 -9.85 21.56
CA GLY A 214 11.81 -8.78 20.57
C GLY A 214 10.60 -7.83 20.55
N LEU A 215 9.54 -8.01 21.37
CA LEU A 215 8.33 -7.16 21.36
C LEU A 215 8.24 -6.18 22.55
N THR A 216 9.31 -5.95 23.28
CA THR A 216 9.34 -4.89 24.30
C THR A 216 9.43 -3.53 23.66
N SER A 217 8.81 -2.54 24.29
CA SER A 217 8.93 -1.06 24.17
C SER A 217 10.19 -0.46 23.48
N ILE A 218 10.73 -1.16 22.47
CA ILE A 218 11.89 -0.73 21.71
C ILE A 218 11.42 0.33 20.72
N HIS A 219 11.81 1.55 20.99
CA HIS A 219 11.53 2.68 20.11
C HIS A 219 12.84 3.13 19.43
N PHE A 220 12.93 2.91 18.13
CA PHE A 220 14.02 3.45 17.33
C PHE A 220 13.66 4.85 16.83
N THR A 221 14.62 5.76 16.85
CA THR A 221 14.58 6.95 16.00
C THR A 221 14.87 6.54 14.55
N ALA A 222 14.46 7.33 13.60
CA ALA A 222 14.75 7.04 12.19
C ALA A 222 16.26 6.94 11.91
N LYS A 223 17.08 7.78 12.57
CA LYS A 223 18.56 7.75 12.46
C LYS A 223 19.16 6.45 12.99
N GLU A 224 18.60 5.89 14.05
CA GLU A 224 18.99 4.59 14.57
C GLU A 224 18.54 3.47 13.63
N ALA A 225 17.30 3.52 13.16
CA ALA A 225 16.72 2.50 12.28
C ALA A 225 17.52 2.32 10.98
N ILE A 226 17.85 3.42 10.28
CA ILE A 226 18.62 3.37 9.01
C ILE A 226 20.05 2.83 9.18
N ARG A 227 20.60 2.81 10.39
CA ARG A 227 21.91 2.22 10.70
C ARG A 227 21.83 0.72 10.93
N THR A 228 20.63 0.14 11.05
CA THR A 228 20.46 -1.29 11.25
C THR A 228 20.46 -2.05 9.93
N ARG A 229 21.01 -3.25 9.95
CA ARG A 229 20.91 -4.19 8.82
C ARG A 229 19.44 -4.50 8.50
N ALA A 230 18.59 -4.61 9.51
CA ALA A 230 17.17 -4.92 9.36
C ALA A 230 16.43 -3.92 8.46
N PHE A 231 16.67 -2.61 8.62
CA PHE A 231 16.05 -1.58 7.79
C PHE A 231 16.33 -1.80 6.30
N TRP A 232 17.59 -2.04 5.94
CA TRP A 232 18.00 -2.25 4.55
C TRP A 232 17.48 -3.56 4.00
N MET A 233 17.56 -4.65 4.78
CA MET A 233 17.09 -5.97 4.35
C MET A 233 15.59 -5.99 4.10
N ILE A 234 14.78 -5.41 4.99
CA ILE A 234 13.32 -5.31 4.80
C ILE A 234 13.00 -4.41 3.60
N SER A 235 13.70 -3.28 3.43
CA SER A 235 13.44 -2.34 2.34
C SER A 235 13.82 -2.92 0.99
N LEU A 236 15.00 -3.56 0.88
CA LEU A 236 15.46 -4.22 -0.36
C LEU A 236 14.61 -5.45 -0.70
N GLY A 237 14.24 -6.26 0.29
CA GLY A 237 13.33 -7.39 0.07
C GLY A 237 11.95 -6.94 -0.41
N HIS A 238 11.44 -5.82 0.13
CA HIS A 238 10.19 -5.22 -0.35
C HIS A 238 10.33 -4.64 -1.76
N MET A 239 11.43 -3.94 -2.05
CA MET A 239 11.76 -3.44 -3.38
C MET A 239 11.80 -4.57 -4.41
N SER A 240 12.44 -5.71 -4.05
CA SER A 240 12.56 -6.88 -4.93
C SER A 240 11.18 -7.43 -5.35
N ALA A 241 10.21 -7.43 -4.44
CA ALA A 241 8.84 -7.81 -4.78
C ALA A 241 8.17 -6.81 -5.71
N LEU A 242 8.43 -5.50 -5.52
CA LEU A 242 7.80 -4.47 -6.34
C LEU A 242 8.37 -4.38 -7.76
N PHE A 243 9.56 -4.94 -8.03
CA PHE A 243 10.00 -5.19 -9.41
C PHE A 243 8.99 -6.05 -10.17
N VAL A 244 8.58 -7.16 -9.56
CA VAL A 244 7.62 -8.08 -10.19
C VAL A 244 6.23 -7.46 -10.26
N VAL A 245 5.74 -6.89 -9.16
CA VAL A 245 4.41 -6.25 -9.12
C VAL A 245 4.30 -5.13 -10.15
N GLY A 246 5.29 -4.24 -10.23
CA GLY A 246 5.31 -3.14 -11.20
C GLY A 246 5.30 -3.62 -12.63
N ALA A 247 6.15 -4.61 -12.95
CA ALA A 247 6.23 -5.18 -14.30
C ALA A 247 4.93 -5.91 -14.71
N VAL A 248 4.34 -6.68 -13.80
CA VAL A 248 3.05 -7.35 -14.04
C VAL A 248 1.94 -6.35 -14.29
N MET A 249 1.84 -5.30 -13.48
CA MET A 249 0.83 -4.25 -13.67
C MET A 249 0.97 -3.52 -15.01
N ALA A 250 2.18 -3.32 -15.50
CA ALA A 250 2.44 -2.61 -16.74
C ALA A 250 2.34 -3.49 -18.00
N HIS A 251 2.82 -4.73 -17.92
CA HIS A 251 3.09 -5.54 -19.11
C HIS A 251 2.26 -6.81 -19.24
N LEU A 252 1.48 -7.22 -18.22
CA LEU A 252 0.72 -8.47 -18.28
C LEU A 252 -0.24 -8.51 -19.47
N ALA A 253 -1.02 -7.46 -19.68
CA ALA A 253 -1.98 -7.40 -20.77
C ALA A 253 -1.27 -7.39 -22.14
N LEU A 254 -0.18 -6.63 -22.27
CA LEU A 254 0.63 -6.58 -23.49
C LEU A 254 1.23 -7.95 -23.80
N PHE A 255 1.86 -8.61 -22.82
CA PHE A 255 2.40 -9.97 -22.98
C PHE A 255 1.35 -10.98 -23.42
N LEU A 256 0.18 -10.98 -22.78
CA LEU A 256 -0.90 -11.92 -23.10
C LEU A 256 -1.45 -11.70 -24.51
N THR A 257 -1.59 -10.44 -24.94
CA THR A 257 -2.14 -10.12 -26.25
C THR A 257 -1.11 -10.28 -27.37
N SER A 258 0.14 -9.81 -27.18
CA SER A 258 1.15 -9.80 -28.25
C SER A 258 1.88 -11.14 -28.42
N GLU A 259 2.11 -11.88 -27.32
CA GLU A 259 2.92 -13.10 -27.39
C GLU A 259 2.11 -14.40 -27.19
N ARG A 260 0.91 -14.31 -26.61
CA ARG A 260 0.09 -15.49 -26.26
C ARG A 260 -1.23 -15.56 -27.01
N GLY A 261 -1.52 -14.59 -27.88
CA GLY A 261 -2.70 -14.60 -28.73
C GLY A 261 -4.03 -14.40 -27.99
N TYR A 262 -3.99 -13.93 -26.73
CA TYR A 262 -5.21 -13.63 -25.97
C TYR A 262 -5.89 -12.38 -26.54
N SER A 263 -7.22 -12.38 -26.56
CA SER A 263 -7.94 -11.13 -26.78
C SER A 263 -7.75 -10.18 -25.60
N LEU A 264 -7.92 -8.88 -25.82
CA LEU A 264 -7.85 -7.88 -24.75
C LEU A 264 -8.84 -8.19 -23.61
N GLN A 265 -10.01 -8.72 -23.96
CA GLN A 265 -11.02 -9.14 -22.99
C GLN A 265 -10.53 -10.31 -22.12
N GLN A 266 -9.91 -11.33 -22.72
CA GLN A 266 -9.34 -12.46 -21.98
C GLN A 266 -8.20 -12.00 -21.08
N ALA A 267 -7.32 -11.12 -21.57
CA ALA A 267 -6.24 -10.54 -20.76
C ALA A 267 -6.77 -9.72 -19.58
N SER A 268 -7.89 -9.01 -19.76
CA SER A 268 -8.53 -8.24 -18.69
C SER A 268 -9.10 -9.15 -17.58
N PHE A 269 -9.64 -10.33 -17.92
CA PHE A 269 -10.08 -11.31 -16.91
C PHE A 269 -8.91 -11.85 -16.08
N VAL A 270 -7.75 -12.09 -16.70
CA VAL A 270 -6.54 -12.48 -15.98
C VAL A 270 -6.11 -11.37 -15.01
N GLY A 271 -6.11 -10.12 -15.48
CA GLY A 271 -5.83 -8.96 -14.64
C GLY A 271 -6.78 -8.81 -13.45
N ALA A 272 -8.09 -9.06 -13.68
CA ALA A 272 -9.11 -8.99 -12.63
C ALA A 272 -9.02 -10.15 -11.60
N ALA A 273 -8.46 -11.28 -11.98
CA ALA A 273 -8.28 -12.42 -11.07
C ALA A 273 -7.16 -12.18 -10.02
N LEU A 274 -6.16 -11.35 -10.34
CA LEU A 274 -5.06 -11.03 -9.42
C LEU A 274 -5.53 -10.36 -8.11
N PRO A 275 -6.35 -9.30 -8.12
CA PRO A 275 -6.91 -8.71 -6.90
C PRO A 275 -7.72 -9.70 -6.05
N ILE A 276 -8.42 -10.66 -6.67
CA ILE A 276 -9.17 -11.70 -5.95
C ILE A 276 -8.19 -12.56 -5.14
N MET A 277 -7.15 -13.06 -5.78
CA MET A 277 -6.11 -13.84 -5.09
C MET A 277 -5.34 -12.99 -4.08
N GLN A 278 -5.17 -11.70 -4.33
CA GLN A 278 -4.56 -10.77 -3.39
C GLN A 278 -5.40 -10.65 -2.11
N ILE A 279 -6.72 -10.54 -2.20
CA ILE A 279 -7.64 -10.51 -1.03
C ILE A 279 -7.51 -11.81 -0.22
N VAL A 280 -7.50 -12.95 -0.89
CA VAL A 280 -7.28 -14.26 -0.23
C VAL A 280 -5.92 -14.28 0.47
N GLY A 281 -4.87 -13.85 -0.22
CA GLY A 281 -3.52 -13.73 0.34
C GLY A 281 -3.44 -12.80 1.55
N MET A 282 -4.11 -11.64 1.51
CA MET A 282 -4.19 -10.70 2.66
C MET A 282 -4.85 -11.35 3.87
N THR A 283 -5.92 -12.10 3.65
CA THR A 283 -6.65 -12.78 4.73
C THR A 283 -5.78 -13.85 5.38
N ILE A 284 -5.14 -14.69 4.57
CA ILE A 284 -4.22 -15.75 5.03
C ILE A 284 -3.00 -15.13 5.71
N GLY A 285 -2.36 -14.16 5.06
CA GLY A 285 -1.16 -13.49 5.59
C GLY A 285 -1.43 -12.74 6.90
N GLY A 286 -2.60 -12.10 7.03
CA GLY A 286 -3.01 -11.46 8.27
C GLY A 286 -3.26 -12.44 9.41
N ALA A 287 -3.93 -13.56 9.12
CA ALA A 287 -4.22 -14.59 10.12
C ALA A 287 -2.96 -15.34 10.58
N LEU A 288 -2.06 -15.64 9.66
CA LEU A 288 -0.80 -16.34 9.95
C LEU A 288 0.25 -15.39 10.53
N GLY A 289 0.27 -14.12 10.11
CA GLY A 289 1.30 -13.15 10.49
C GLY A 289 1.33 -12.81 11.98
N ASP A 290 0.25 -13.05 12.69
CA ASP A 290 0.19 -12.88 14.15
C ASP A 290 0.65 -14.13 14.92
N LYS A 291 0.78 -15.28 14.24
CA LYS A 291 1.09 -16.59 14.84
C LYS A 291 2.44 -17.15 14.43
N VAL A 292 2.89 -16.80 13.21
CA VAL A 292 4.09 -17.34 12.58
C VAL A 292 5.09 -16.22 12.36
N ASN A 293 6.37 -16.56 12.32
CA ASN A 293 7.43 -15.60 12.02
C ASN A 293 7.17 -14.87 10.68
N LYS A 294 6.94 -13.56 10.75
CA LYS A 294 6.60 -12.72 9.60
C LYS A 294 7.68 -12.74 8.50
N ARG A 295 8.95 -12.93 8.87
CA ARG A 295 10.07 -13.07 7.90
C ARG A 295 9.90 -14.32 7.05
N LEU A 296 9.53 -15.45 7.70
CA LEU A 296 9.31 -16.70 6.99
C LEU A 296 8.16 -16.56 5.98
N ILE A 297 7.04 -15.99 6.41
CA ILE A 297 5.89 -15.76 5.51
C ILE A 297 6.31 -14.85 4.35
N ALA A 298 7.07 -13.77 4.63
CA ALA A 298 7.58 -12.87 3.60
C ALA A 298 8.53 -13.60 2.62
N SER A 299 9.41 -14.46 3.13
CA SER A 299 10.33 -15.27 2.31
C SER A 299 9.57 -16.24 1.40
N VAL A 300 8.55 -16.95 1.94
CA VAL A 300 7.68 -17.84 1.15
C VAL A 300 6.90 -17.05 0.10
N ALA A 301 6.40 -15.87 0.44
CA ALA A 301 5.74 -15.00 -0.52
C ALA A 301 6.68 -14.55 -1.65
N MET A 302 7.97 -14.30 -1.36
CA MET A 302 8.95 -14.00 -2.41
C MET A 302 9.20 -15.18 -3.35
N PHE A 303 9.21 -16.40 -2.81
CA PHE A 303 9.25 -17.59 -3.64
C PHE A 303 8.00 -17.70 -4.52
N GLY A 304 6.81 -17.39 -3.99
CA GLY A 304 5.57 -17.29 -4.76
C GLY A 304 5.63 -16.25 -5.89
N HIS A 305 6.22 -15.07 -5.64
CA HIS A 305 6.46 -14.07 -6.69
C HIS A 305 7.43 -14.58 -7.76
N ALA A 306 8.58 -15.15 -7.35
CA ALA A 306 9.59 -15.66 -8.26
C ALA A 306 9.04 -16.83 -9.10
N GLY A 307 8.41 -17.82 -8.47
CA GLY A 307 7.80 -18.95 -9.14
C GLY A 307 6.67 -18.54 -10.07
N GLY A 308 5.80 -17.63 -9.62
CA GLY A 308 4.68 -17.12 -10.44
C GLY A 308 5.18 -16.45 -11.71
N ILE A 309 6.11 -15.48 -11.62
CA ILE A 309 6.63 -14.78 -12.80
C ILE A 309 7.46 -15.71 -13.70
N LEU A 310 8.13 -16.71 -13.13
CA LEU A 310 8.86 -17.72 -13.90
C LEU A 310 7.88 -18.60 -14.68
N VAL A 311 6.78 -19.05 -14.08
CA VAL A 311 5.71 -19.77 -14.77
C VAL A 311 5.14 -18.92 -15.90
N LEU A 312 4.95 -17.60 -15.68
CA LEU A 312 4.48 -16.69 -16.72
C LEU A 312 5.48 -16.58 -17.87
N ALA A 313 6.79 -16.52 -17.59
CA ALA A 313 7.85 -16.47 -18.62
C ALA A 313 7.83 -17.66 -19.59
N PHE A 314 7.45 -18.84 -19.10
CA PHE A 314 7.39 -20.08 -19.85
C PHE A 314 5.97 -20.53 -20.22
N THR A 315 4.97 -19.64 -20.02
CA THR A 315 3.57 -19.96 -20.27
C THR A 315 3.34 -20.40 -21.71
N GLN A 316 2.71 -21.57 -21.89
CA GLN A 316 2.25 -22.10 -23.18
C GLN A 316 0.75 -22.47 -23.18
N SER A 317 0.11 -22.44 -22.01
CA SER A 317 -1.27 -22.88 -21.82
C SER A 317 -2.00 -22.07 -20.75
N GLY A 318 -3.33 -22.01 -20.83
CA GLY A 318 -4.16 -21.21 -19.92
C GLY A 318 -4.05 -21.64 -18.45
N TRP A 319 -3.84 -22.93 -18.16
CA TRP A 319 -3.67 -23.38 -16.76
C TRP A 319 -2.40 -22.82 -16.10
N MET A 320 -1.31 -22.62 -16.87
CA MET A 320 -0.09 -21.98 -16.36
C MET A 320 -0.34 -20.52 -15.97
N ILE A 321 -1.18 -19.81 -16.73
CA ILE A 321 -1.63 -18.46 -16.35
C ILE A 321 -2.41 -18.51 -15.03
N GLY A 322 -3.27 -19.52 -14.86
CA GLY A 322 -3.97 -19.76 -13.58
C GLY A 322 -3.00 -19.96 -12.42
N VAL A 323 -1.95 -20.77 -12.61
CA VAL A 323 -0.90 -20.98 -11.59
C VAL A 323 -0.16 -19.67 -11.28
N PHE A 324 0.20 -18.89 -12.30
CA PHE A 324 0.77 -17.54 -12.09
C PHE A 324 -0.14 -16.65 -11.25
N VAL A 325 -1.42 -16.57 -11.59
CA VAL A 325 -2.40 -15.73 -10.87
C VAL A 325 -2.50 -16.15 -9.41
N VAL A 326 -2.55 -17.43 -9.12
CA VAL A 326 -2.61 -17.96 -7.76
C VAL A 326 -1.32 -17.64 -7.00
N LEU A 327 -0.16 -18.03 -7.54
CA LEU A 327 1.12 -17.84 -6.85
C LEU A 327 1.43 -16.37 -6.62
N HIS A 328 1.34 -15.55 -7.67
CA HIS A 328 1.68 -14.13 -7.60
C HIS A 328 0.64 -13.34 -6.78
N GLY A 329 -0.65 -13.61 -6.98
CA GLY A 329 -1.72 -12.91 -6.27
C GLY A 329 -1.72 -13.20 -4.77
N LEU A 330 -1.60 -14.48 -4.36
CA LEU A 330 -1.47 -14.86 -2.95
C LEU A 330 -0.21 -14.26 -2.31
N ALA A 331 0.93 -14.31 -3.00
CA ALA A 331 2.19 -13.76 -2.54
C ALA A 331 2.08 -12.25 -2.31
N TRP A 332 1.49 -11.52 -3.25
CA TRP A 332 1.28 -10.08 -3.14
C TRP A 332 0.40 -9.73 -1.94
N GLY A 333 -0.74 -10.43 -1.81
CA GLY A 333 -1.68 -10.22 -0.72
C GLY A 333 -1.07 -10.51 0.65
N ALA A 334 -0.47 -11.69 0.82
CA ALA A 334 0.10 -12.11 2.10
C ALA A 334 1.24 -11.20 2.55
N ARG A 335 2.14 -10.82 1.64
CA ARG A 335 3.32 -10.03 1.97
C ARG A 335 2.99 -8.57 2.28
N GLY A 336 2.07 -7.94 1.55
CA GLY A 336 1.82 -6.50 1.64
C GLY A 336 1.69 -5.98 3.09
N PRO A 337 0.66 -6.37 3.83
CA PRO A 337 0.44 -5.94 5.21
C PRO A 337 1.57 -6.36 6.18
N LEU A 338 2.20 -7.53 5.92
CA LEU A 338 3.29 -8.02 6.76
C LEU A 338 4.53 -7.13 6.72
N MET A 339 4.77 -6.42 5.62
CA MET A 339 5.90 -5.49 5.54
C MET A 339 5.77 -4.32 6.50
N GLN A 340 4.56 -3.83 6.72
CA GLN A 340 4.29 -2.79 7.71
C GLN A 340 4.38 -3.36 9.13
N ALA A 341 3.77 -4.53 9.35
CA ALA A 341 3.82 -5.22 10.65
C ALA A 341 5.26 -5.51 11.08
N LEU A 342 6.08 -6.06 10.17
CA LEU A 342 7.48 -6.39 10.45
C LEU A 342 8.32 -5.15 10.80
N ARG A 343 8.11 -4.02 10.09
CA ARG A 343 8.79 -2.76 10.44
C ARG A 343 8.37 -2.23 11.80
N ALA A 344 7.08 -2.29 12.11
CA ALA A 344 6.56 -1.84 13.37
C ALA A 344 7.04 -2.71 14.54
N ASP A 345 7.15 -4.02 14.34
CA ASP A 345 7.68 -4.96 15.34
C ASP A 345 9.17 -4.71 15.63
N TYR A 346 9.94 -4.33 14.60
CA TYR A 346 11.39 -4.14 14.73
C TYR A 346 11.78 -2.75 15.23
N PHE A 347 11.02 -1.72 14.87
CA PHE A 347 11.40 -0.32 15.13
C PHE A 347 10.46 0.40 16.09
N GLY A 348 9.34 -0.23 16.48
CA GLY A 348 8.34 0.37 17.35
C GLY A 348 7.43 1.37 16.62
N ALA A 349 6.49 1.94 17.38
CA ALA A 349 5.44 2.81 16.83
C ALA A 349 5.80 4.31 16.87
N SER A 350 6.79 4.74 17.66
CA SER A 350 7.05 6.17 17.94
C SER A 350 7.52 6.99 16.74
N SER A 351 8.40 6.42 15.91
CA SER A 351 8.92 7.05 14.67
C SER A 351 8.55 6.23 13.44
N PHE A 352 7.50 5.42 13.53
CA PHE A 352 7.13 4.46 12.49
C PHE A 352 6.81 5.15 11.17
N GLY A 353 6.09 6.28 11.21
CA GLY A 353 5.73 7.02 10.00
C GLY A 353 6.96 7.47 9.22
N PHE A 354 7.95 8.07 9.89
CA PHE A 354 9.17 8.55 9.25
C PHE A 354 10.04 7.39 8.74
N ILE A 355 10.22 6.32 9.53
CA ILE A 355 10.95 5.10 9.11
C ILE A 355 10.29 4.46 7.89
N MET A 356 8.97 4.37 7.88
CA MET A 356 8.21 3.85 6.75
C MET A 356 8.36 4.73 5.50
N GLY A 357 8.31 6.06 5.66
CA GLY A 357 8.52 7.02 4.59
C GLY A 357 9.90 6.89 3.95
N LEU A 358 10.97 6.79 4.76
CA LEU A 358 12.33 6.54 4.26
C LEU A 358 12.46 5.21 3.53
N SER A 359 11.88 4.15 4.09
CA SER A 359 11.85 2.84 3.42
C SER A 359 11.11 2.89 2.08
N SER A 360 10.04 3.69 1.98
CA SER A 360 9.25 3.83 0.76
C SER A 360 10.04 4.41 -0.41
N LEU A 361 11.05 5.27 -0.16
CA LEU A 361 11.97 5.75 -1.21
C LEU A 361 12.69 4.58 -1.91
N ILE A 362 13.18 3.63 -1.12
CA ILE A 362 13.88 2.44 -1.64
C ILE A 362 12.89 1.53 -2.38
N VAL A 363 11.75 1.27 -1.75
CA VAL A 363 10.72 0.37 -2.26
C VAL A 363 10.16 0.84 -3.59
N MET A 364 10.01 2.17 -3.78
CA MET A 364 9.51 2.79 -4.99
C MET A 364 10.38 2.51 -6.21
N LEU A 365 11.71 2.38 -6.02
CA LEU A 365 12.62 2.02 -7.10
C LEU A 365 12.23 0.69 -7.75
N GLY A 366 11.73 -0.27 -6.97
CA GLY A 366 11.23 -1.53 -7.50
C GLY A 366 10.05 -1.33 -8.46
N THR A 367 9.08 -0.51 -8.06
CA THR A 367 7.89 -0.23 -8.89
C THR A 367 8.23 0.49 -10.20
N VAL A 368 9.26 1.33 -10.19
CA VAL A 368 9.69 2.09 -11.37
C VAL A 368 10.58 1.24 -12.28
N LEU A 369 11.58 0.58 -11.72
CA LEU A 369 12.57 -0.16 -12.50
C LEU A 369 12.04 -1.51 -13.02
N GLY A 370 11.08 -2.13 -12.33
CA GLY A 370 10.50 -3.40 -12.77
C GLY A 370 9.92 -3.37 -14.19
N PRO A 371 9.00 -2.44 -14.49
CA PRO A 371 8.50 -2.25 -15.86
C PRO A 371 9.59 -1.92 -16.87
N ILE A 372 10.56 -1.07 -16.50
CA ILE A 372 11.66 -0.67 -17.39
C ILE A 372 12.51 -1.89 -17.77
N ILE A 373 12.88 -2.72 -16.78
CA ILE A 373 13.65 -3.96 -17.03
C ILE A 373 12.87 -4.89 -17.97
N ALA A 374 11.58 -5.12 -17.69
CA ALA A 374 10.77 -6.00 -18.52
C ALA A 374 10.60 -5.47 -19.95
N GLY A 375 10.30 -4.17 -20.09
CA GLY A 375 10.08 -3.53 -21.39
C GLY A 375 11.34 -3.46 -22.25
N VAL A 376 12.46 -2.95 -21.69
CA VAL A 376 13.73 -2.85 -22.41
C VAL A 376 14.22 -4.21 -22.90
N LEU A 377 14.14 -5.24 -22.03
CA LEU A 377 14.54 -6.59 -22.42
C LEU A 377 13.60 -7.18 -23.46
N ALA A 378 12.30 -6.87 -23.40
CA ALA A 378 11.36 -7.29 -24.45
C ALA A 378 11.64 -6.62 -25.79
N ASP A 379 11.97 -5.32 -25.81
CA ASP A 379 12.33 -4.60 -27.03
C ASP A 379 13.62 -5.13 -27.66
N LEU A 380 14.62 -5.47 -26.82
CA LEU A 380 15.93 -5.99 -27.28
C LEU A 380 15.86 -7.44 -27.79
N THR A 381 14.98 -8.27 -27.21
CA THR A 381 14.94 -9.72 -27.50
C THR A 381 13.73 -10.16 -28.31
N GLY A 382 12.77 -9.26 -28.53
CA GLY A 382 11.50 -9.55 -29.18
C GLY A 382 10.52 -10.36 -28.30
N SER A 383 10.82 -10.56 -27.01
CA SER A 383 9.97 -11.33 -26.09
C SER A 383 10.15 -10.89 -24.62
N TYR A 384 9.06 -10.90 -23.85
CA TYR A 384 9.08 -10.65 -22.41
C TYR A 384 9.79 -11.74 -21.58
N ARG A 385 10.09 -12.89 -22.19
CA ARG A 385 10.62 -14.07 -21.49
C ARG A 385 11.88 -13.76 -20.67
N LEU A 386 12.89 -13.12 -21.27
CA LEU A 386 14.13 -12.78 -20.57
C LEU A 386 13.88 -11.76 -19.45
N GLY A 387 13.05 -10.76 -19.70
CA GLY A 387 12.66 -9.77 -18.68
C GLY A 387 12.01 -10.43 -17.46
N PHE A 388 11.07 -11.34 -17.67
CA PHE A 388 10.42 -12.07 -16.58
C PHE A 388 11.36 -13.03 -15.84
N ILE A 389 12.33 -13.66 -16.52
CA ILE A 389 13.37 -14.48 -15.87
C ILE A 389 14.24 -13.59 -14.95
N VAL A 390 14.69 -12.44 -15.43
CA VAL A 390 15.48 -11.50 -14.62
C VAL A 390 14.70 -11.05 -13.39
N LEU A 391 13.42 -10.72 -13.56
CA LEU A 391 12.54 -10.36 -12.45
C LEU A 391 12.33 -11.51 -11.45
N ALA A 392 12.24 -12.76 -11.93
CA ALA A 392 12.16 -13.93 -11.07
C ALA A 392 13.43 -14.09 -10.21
N VAL A 393 14.60 -13.88 -10.79
CA VAL A 393 15.88 -13.90 -10.05
C VAL A 393 15.93 -12.78 -9.02
N LEU A 394 15.52 -11.54 -9.36
CA LEU A 394 15.45 -10.42 -8.43
C LEU A 394 14.47 -10.69 -7.28
N ALA A 395 13.34 -11.36 -7.55
CA ALA A 395 12.42 -11.78 -6.51
C ALA A 395 13.01 -12.87 -5.61
N ALA A 396 13.71 -13.84 -6.20
CA ALA A 396 14.40 -14.90 -5.43
C ALA A 396 15.49 -14.30 -4.52
N LEU A 397 16.25 -13.31 -4.99
CA LEU A 397 17.19 -12.56 -4.15
C LEU A 397 16.46 -11.81 -3.01
N GLY A 398 15.25 -11.31 -3.26
CA GLY A 398 14.39 -10.73 -2.26
C GLY A 398 14.06 -11.67 -1.09
N MET A 399 13.95 -12.97 -1.33
CA MET A 399 13.80 -13.99 -0.28
C MET A 399 15.01 -13.98 0.67
N MET A 400 16.23 -13.91 0.13
CA MET A 400 17.45 -13.84 0.95
C MET A 400 17.47 -12.61 1.85
N PHE A 401 17.01 -11.46 1.35
CA PHE A 401 16.93 -10.25 2.16
C PHE A 401 16.01 -10.44 3.37
N PHE A 402 14.85 -11.08 3.22
CA PHE A 402 13.97 -11.36 4.36
C PHE A 402 14.54 -12.39 5.32
N VAL A 403 15.22 -13.42 4.85
CA VAL A 403 15.94 -14.36 5.72
C VAL A 403 17.00 -13.65 6.54
N LEU A 404 17.71 -12.70 5.95
CA LEU A 404 18.78 -11.91 6.57
C LEU A 404 18.27 -10.74 7.42
N ALA A 405 16.96 -10.41 7.36
CA ALA A 405 16.34 -9.34 8.14
C ALA A 405 16.10 -9.75 9.59
N THR A 406 17.16 -10.04 10.33
CA THR A 406 17.08 -10.37 11.77
C THR A 406 16.66 -9.15 12.59
N PRO A 407 15.95 -9.34 13.75
CA PRO A 407 15.60 -8.26 14.66
C PRO A 407 16.86 -7.46 15.04
N PRO A 408 16.80 -6.13 15.01
CA PRO A 408 17.94 -5.30 15.42
C PRO A 408 18.09 -5.32 16.94
N SER A 409 19.33 -5.21 17.43
CA SER A 409 19.58 -5.02 18.86
C SER A 409 18.99 -3.67 19.33
N PRO A 410 18.42 -3.60 20.53
CA PRO A 410 17.92 -2.35 21.10
C PRO A 410 18.97 -1.24 21.06
N PRO A 411 18.56 0.01 20.76
CA PRO A 411 19.51 1.12 20.77
C PRO A 411 20.07 1.32 22.19
N LYS A 412 21.40 1.38 22.31
CA LYS A 412 22.07 1.71 23.57
C LYS A 412 21.79 3.18 23.90
N ARG A 413 20.71 3.47 24.61
CA ARG A 413 20.49 4.78 25.19
C ARG A 413 21.20 4.79 26.53
N GLY A 414 22.19 5.68 26.72
CA GLY A 414 22.74 5.96 28.05
C GLY A 414 21.59 6.30 28.98
N PHE A 415 21.55 5.66 30.12
CA PHE A 415 20.62 5.98 31.20
C PHE A 415 20.97 7.41 31.66
N THR A 416 20.24 8.41 31.16
CA THR A 416 20.22 9.72 31.83
C THR A 416 19.21 9.57 32.94
N PRO A 417 19.65 9.56 34.22
CA PRO A 417 18.71 9.65 35.34
C PRO A 417 17.93 10.95 35.13
N SER A 418 16.61 10.89 35.15
CA SER A 418 15.78 12.07 35.34
C SER A 418 16.19 12.65 36.72
N ILE A 419 16.92 13.75 36.69
CA ILE A 419 17.03 14.61 37.85
C ILE A 419 15.68 15.31 37.93
N ASP A 420 14.95 15.06 38.97
CA ASP A 420 13.65 15.62 39.37
C ASP A 420 13.55 17.14 39.21
#